data_c9ee57a19ddf5d9354879dea495e26ac
#
_entry.id   c9ee57a19ddf5d9354879dea495e26ac
#
_cell.length_a   1.000
_cell.length_b   1.000
_cell.length_c   1.000
_cell.angle_alpha   90.00
_cell.angle_beta   90.00
_cell.angle_gamma   90.00
#
_symmetry.space_group_name_H-M   'P 1'
#
loop_
_entity.id
_entity.type
_entity.pdbx_description
1 polymer ?
#
loop_
_entity_poly.entity_id
_entity_poly.type
_entity_poly.pdbx_seq_one_letter_code
_entity_poly.pdbx_strand_id
1 'polypeptide(L)'
;DISTGEFLTGEGTFDYVEKLVGNFHPKEVLFDRAKKQDFERYFGTRLCTFEMDDWVFTDQTARQKLLKHFGTKNLKGFGVDHLHNGVVAAGAILQYLEITQHTHINHITSLARIEEDKYVRMDRFTIRSLELIAPMNEDGASLLDVIDNTVTPMGGRMLRRWMVFPLKDAKPINERLD
;
A
#
# COMPACT_ATOMS: atom_id res chain seq x y z
N ASP A 1 5.54 2.31 1.66
CA ASP A 1 6.03 3.69 1.84
C ASP A 1 7.56 3.72 1.76
N ILE A 2 8.11 4.39 0.74
CA ILE A 2 9.56 4.44 0.49
C ILE A 2 10.31 5.09 1.66
N SER A 3 9.72 6.07 2.32
CA SER A 3 10.42 6.81 3.39
C SER A 3 10.56 6.00 4.69
N THR A 4 9.61 5.10 4.97
CA THR A 4 9.61 4.29 6.19
C THR A 4 10.22 2.91 5.99
N GLY A 5 10.39 2.48 4.73
CA GLY A 5 10.77 1.11 4.39
C GLY A 5 9.63 0.11 4.52
N GLU A 6 8.42 0.57 4.86
CA GLU A 6 7.27 -0.30 4.95
C GLU A 6 6.85 -0.82 3.57
N PHE A 7 6.88 -2.12 3.40
CA PHE A 7 6.57 -2.78 2.14
C PHE A 7 5.49 -3.84 2.38
N LEU A 8 4.31 -3.56 1.85
CA LEU A 8 3.14 -4.39 2.04
C LEU A 8 2.67 -4.98 0.72
N THR A 9 2.13 -6.18 0.77
CA THR A 9 1.50 -6.83 -0.38
C THR A 9 0.17 -7.44 0.00
N GLY A 10 -0.72 -7.53 -0.97
CA GLY A 10 -2.03 -8.16 -0.83
C GLY A 10 -2.51 -8.66 -2.18
N GLU A 11 -3.48 -9.57 -2.15
CA GLU A 11 -4.09 -10.15 -3.32
C GLU A 11 -5.58 -10.35 -3.07
N GLY A 12 -6.42 -10.02 -4.04
CA GLY A 12 -7.86 -10.13 -3.89
C GLY A 12 -8.63 -9.73 -5.15
N THR A 13 -9.93 -9.52 -4.99
CA THR A 13 -10.81 -9.04 -6.06
C THR A 13 -10.52 -7.58 -6.43
N PHE A 14 -11.04 -7.11 -7.56
CA PHE A 14 -10.95 -5.70 -7.94
C PHE A 14 -11.53 -4.76 -6.88
N ASP A 15 -12.68 -5.10 -6.30
CA ASP A 15 -13.31 -4.32 -5.22
C ASP A 15 -12.40 -4.20 -4.00
N TYR A 16 -11.66 -5.26 -3.67
CA TYR A 16 -10.68 -5.24 -2.60
C TYR A 16 -9.51 -4.31 -2.92
N VAL A 17 -8.95 -4.42 -4.11
CA VAL A 17 -7.83 -3.56 -4.54
C VAL A 17 -8.27 -2.10 -4.65
N GLU A 18 -9.47 -1.82 -5.17
CA GLU A 18 -10.04 -0.47 -5.21
C GLU A 18 -10.14 0.14 -3.81
N LYS A 19 -10.60 -0.62 -2.82
CA LYS A 19 -10.65 -0.18 -1.42
C LYS A 19 -9.26 0.15 -0.88
N LEU A 20 -8.27 -0.71 -1.16
CA LEU A 20 -6.89 -0.43 -0.75
C LEU A 20 -6.35 0.84 -1.39
N VAL A 21 -6.51 1.02 -2.69
CA VAL A 21 -6.09 2.24 -3.41
C VAL A 21 -6.80 3.47 -2.83
N GLY A 22 -8.11 3.36 -2.58
CA GLY A 22 -8.90 4.42 -1.97
C GLY A 22 -8.46 4.79 -0.56
N ASN A 23 -8.02 3.82 0.25
CA ASN A 23 -7.61 4.04 1.64
C ASN A 23 -6.15 4.51 1.76
N PHE A 24 -5.25 3.91 0.98
CA PHE A 24 -3.83 4.28 1.00
C PHE A 24 -3.52 5.61 0.31
N HIS A 25 -4.37 6.05 -0.62
CA HIS A 25 -4.15 7.26 -1.43
C HIS A 25 -2.72 7.31 -2.00
N PRO A 26 -2.33 6.30 -2.79
CA PRO A 26 -0.97 6.23 -3.32
C PRO A 26 -0.66 7.47 -4.16
N LYS A 27 0.57 7.94 -4.06
CA LYS A 27 1.04 9.07 -4.89
C LYS A 27 1.25 8.68 -6.33
N GLU A 28 1.55 7.40 -6.55
CA GLU A 28 1.75 6.84 -7.88
C GLU A 28 1.32 5.37 -7.90
N VAL A 29 0.75 4.93 -9.00
CA VAL A 29 0.28 3.55 -9.21
C VAL A 29 0.95 2.98 -10.45
N LEU A 30 1.58 1.82 -10.28
CA LEU A 30 2.24 1.10 -11.38
C LEU A 30 1.30 0.06 -11.95
N PHE A 31 1.27 -0.06 -13.25
CA PHE A 31 0.49 -1.11 -13.93
C PHE A 31 1.13 -1.59 -15.23
N ASP A 32 0.72 -2.76 -15.67
CA ASP A 32 1.13 -3.36 -16.93
C ASP A 32 0.53 -2.59 -18.11
N ARG A 33 1.37 -2.05 -18.99
CA ARG A 33 0.97 -1.30 -20.20
C ARG A 33 -0.02 -2.07 -21.07
N ALA A 34 0.15 -3.40 -21.16
CA ALA A 34 -0.77 -4.24 -21.94
C ALA A 34 -2.19 -4.28 -21.36
N LYS A 35 -2.37 -3.94 -20.06
CA LYS A 35 -3.65 -3.93 -19.36
C LYS A 35 -4.23 -2.54 -19.13
N LYS A 36 -3.76 -1.54 -19.86
CA LYS A 36 -4.16 -0.13 -19.68
C LYS A 36 -5.68 0.07 -19.73
N GLN A 37 -6.36 -0.53 -20.72
CA GLN A 37 -7.81 -0.38 -20.88
C GLN A 37 -8.58 -0.96 -19.67
N ASP A 38 -8.16 -2.12 -19.17
CA ASP A 38 -8.77 -2.74 -18.00
C ASP A 38 -8.50 -1.89 -16.74
N PHE A 39 -7.27 -1.39 -16.59
CA PHE A 39 -6.90 -0.54 -15.48
C PHE A 39 -7.76 0.74 -15.45
N GLU A 40 -7.86 1.46 -16.57
CA GLU A 40 -8.65 2.69 -16.68
C GLU A 40 -10.15 2.44 -16.47
N ARG A 41 -10.66 1.29 -16.88
CA ARG A 41 -12.04 0.89 -16.66
C ARG A 41 -12.39 0.73 -15.18
N TYR A 42 -11.47 0.17 -14.37
CA TYR A 42 -11.70 -0.10 -12.95
C TYR A 42 -11.33 1.08 -12.04
N PHE A 43 -10.21 1.75 -12.32
CA PHE A 43 -9.65 2.79 -11.45
C PHE A 43 -9.84 4.21 -11.98
N GLY A 44 -10.32 4.34 -13.22
CA GLY A 44 -10.44 5.64 -13.89
C GLY A 44 -9.09 6.23 -14.28
N THR A 45 -9.10 7.51 -14.66
CA THR A 45 -7.93 8.23 -15.19
C THR A 45 -7.39 9.30 -14.23
N ARG A 46 -7.88 9.35 -12.99
CA ARG A 46 -7.51 10.41 -12.01
C ARG A 46 -6.27 10.10 -11.19
N LEU A 47 -5.81 8.86 -11.22
CA LEU A 47 -4.61 8.45 -10.48
C LEU A 47 -3.36 8.89 -11.25
N CYS A 48 -2.32 9.31 -10.51
CA CYS A 48 -1.00 9.42 -11.07
C CYS A 48 -0.46 8.02 -11.35
N THR A 49 -0.14 7.71 -12.60
CA THR A 49 0.20 6.35 -13.02
C THR A 49 1.52 6.30 -13.77
N PHE A 50 2.20 5.16 -13.65
CA PHE A 50 3.38 4.82 -14.44
C PHE A 50 3.19 3.47 -15.11
N GLU A 51 3.31 3.43 -16.43
CA GLU A 51 3.16 2.23 -17.24
C GLU A 51 4.50 1.49 -17.32
N MET A 52 4.49 0.19 -17.06
CA MET A 52 5.65 -0.67 -17.21
C MET A 52 5.38 -1.77 -18.23
N ASP A 53 6.45 -2.33 -18.79
CA ASP A 53 6.34 -3.41 -19.76
C ASP A 53 5.93 -4.73 -19.08
N ASP A 54 5.26 -5.59 -19.83
CA ASP A 54 4.67 -6.87 -19.38
C ASP A 54 5.68 -7.83 -18.73
N TRP A 55 6.93 -7.86 -19.20
CA TRP A 55 7.98 -8.74 -18.65
C TRP A 55 8.28 -8.45 -17.16
N VAL A 56 8.03 -7.22 -16.70
CA VAL A 56 8.20 -6.84 -15.29
C VAL A 56 7.19 -7.55 -14.40
N PHE A 57 5.99 -7.80 -14.93
CA PHE A 57 4.89 -8.44 -14.23
C PHE A 57 4.88 -9.98 -14.39
N THR A 58 6.05 -10.58 -14.56
CA THR A 58 6.19 -12.04 -14.57
C THR A 58 6.62 -12.56 -13.20
N ASP A 59 6.11 -13.73 -12.80
CA ASP A 59 6.46 -14.36 -11.50
C ASP A 59 7.97 -14.58 -11.38
N GLN A 60 8.61 -15.01 -12.45
CA GLN A 60 10.06 -15.27 -12.44
C GLN A 60 10.86 -14.01 -12.17
N THR A 61 10.60 -12.92 -12.89
CA THR A 61 11.30 -11.63 -12.71
C THR A 61 11.06 -11.09 -11.31
N ALA A 62 9.80 -11.10 -10.85
CA ALA A 62 9.42 -10.60 -9.54
C ALA A 62 10.10 -11.36 -8.40
N ARG A 63 10.08 -12.70 -8.44
CA ARG A 63 10.74 -13.52 -7.42
C ARG A 63 12.25 -13.31 -7.41
N GLN A 64 12.90 -13.31 -8.56
CA GLN A 64 14.35 -13.06 -8.63
C GLN A 64 14.71 -11.70 -8.02
N LYS A 65 13.92 -10.65 -8.32
CA LYS A 65 14.14 -9.32 -7.79
C LYS A 65 14.00 -9.28 -6.26
N LEU A 66 12.93 -9.85 -5.73
CA LEU A 66 12.65 -9.90 -4.28
C LEU A 66 13.73 -10.74 -3.54
N LEU A 67 14.06 -11.91 -4.04
CA LEU A 67 15.08 -12.78 -3.43
C LEU A 67 16.47 -12.11 -3.40
N LYS A 68 16.83 -11.40 -4.47
CA LYS A 68 18.08 -10.63 -4.55
C LYS A 68 18.07 -9.48 -3.54
N HIS A 69 16.97 -8.73 -3.47
CA HIS A 69 16.84 -7.57 -2.58
C HIS A 69 16.93 -7.97 -1.11
N PHE A 70 16.19 -9.00 -0.70
CA PHE A 70 16.19 -9.46 0.69
C PHE A 70 17.33 -10.43 1.06
N GLY A 71 18.16 -10.82 0.11
CA GLY A 71 19.26 -11.77 0.34
C GLY A 71 18.80 -13.16 0.80
N THR A 72 17.62 -13.61 0.37
CA THR A 72 17.00 -14.87 0.81
C THR A 72 16.88 -15.89 -0.31
N LYS A 73 16.70 -17.17 0.07
CA LYS A 73 16.52 -18.27 -0.90
C LYS A 73 15.04 -18.49 -1.28
N ASN A 74 14.11 -18.03 -0.48
CA ASN A 74 12.66 -18.15 -0.72
C ASN A 74 11.91 -17.05 0.04
N LEU A 75 10.63 -16.87 -0.30
CA LEU A 75 9.74 -15.87 0.31
C LEU A 75 8.88 -16.42 1.45
N LYS A 76 9.05 -17.68 1.86
CA LYS A 76 8.25 -18.33 2.91
C LYS A 76 8.37 -17.61 4.26
N GLY A 77 9.58 -17.13 4.60
CA GLY A 77 9.83 -16.40 5.84
C GLY A 77 9.02 -15.10 5.97
N PHE A 78 8.58 -14.51 4.85
CA PHE A 78 7.72 -13.33 4.83
C PHE A 78 6.22 -13.66 4.83
N GLY A 79 5.83 -14.95 4.77
CA GLY A 79 4.43 -15.36 4.72
C GLY A 79 3.69 -15.03 3.43
N VAL A 80 4.39 -14.68 2.36
CA VAL A 80 3.82 -14.19 1.09
C VAL A 80 4.06 -15.13 -0.10
N ASP A 81 4.74 -16.24 0.10
CA ASP A 81 5.15 -17.15 -0.99
C ASP A 81 3.99 -17.74 -1.81
N HIS A 82 2.81 -17.83 -1.20
CA HIS A 82 1.57 -18.31 -1.83
C HIS A 82 0.81 -17.22 -2.60
N LEU A 83 1.17 -15.95 -2.44
CA LEU A 83 0.53 -14.82 -3.14
C LEU A 83 1.17 -14.66 -4.52
N HIS A 84 0.48 -15.10 -5.56
CA HIS A 84 1.02 -15.01 -6.91
C HIS A 84 1.06 -13.56 -7.41
N ASN A 85 -0.10 -12.92 -7.51
CA ASN A 85 -0.20 -11.54 -8.00
C ASN A 85 0.43 -10.53 -7.01
N GLY A 86 0.32 -10.79 -5.71
CA GLY A 86 0.94 -9.96 -4.68
C GLY A 86 2.47 -9.94 -4.78
N VAL A 87 3.11 -11.08 -5.06
CA VAL A 87 4.55 -11.19 -5.28
C VAL A 87 4.96 -10.49 -6.57
N VAL A 88 4.19 -10.67 -7.64
CA VAL A 88 4.43 -9.99 -8.92
C VAL A 88 4.38 -8.47 -8.76
N ALA A 89 3.36 -7.95 -8.09
CA ALA A 89 3.23 -6.51 -7.82
C ALA A 89 4.38 -5.97 -6.97
N ALA A 90 4.80 -6.71 -5.93
CA ALA A 90 5.94 -6.32 -5.11
C ALA A 90 7.25 -6.29 -5.91
N GLY A 91 7.50 -7.29 -6.74
CA GLY A 91 8.68 -7.31 -7.63
C GLY A 91 8.70 -6.14 -8.61
N ALA A 92 7.55 -5.79 -9.18
CA ALA A 92 7.41 -4.65 -10.08
C ALA A 92 7.77 -3.32 -9.38
N ILE A 93 7.38 -3.13 -8.12
CA ILE A 93 7.78 -1.96 -7.34
C ILE A 93 9.29 -1.87 -7.17
N LEU A 94 9.97 -2.97 -6.83
CA LEU A 94 11.43 -2.96 -6.71
C LEU A 94 12.11 -2.67 -8.06
N GLN A 95 11.56 -3.19 -9.16
CA GLN A 95 12.06 -2.88 -10.51
C GLN A 95 11.89 -1.41 -10.86
N TYR A 96 10.74 -0.82 -10.54
CA TYR A 96 10.48 0.60 -10.72
C TYR A 96 11.46 1.47 -9.93
N LEU A 97 11.69 1.16 -8.67
CA LEU A 97 12.63 1.90 -7.82
C LEU A 97 14.05 1.84 -8.38
N GLU A 98 14.48 0.72 -8.95
CA GLU A 98 15.79 0.61 -9.62
C GLU A 98 15.88 1.49 -10.87
N ILE A 99 14.83 1.48 -11.72
CA ILE A 99 14.76 2.29 -12.95
C ILE A 99 14.76 3.79 -12.63
N THR A 100 14.06 4.21 -11.57
CA THR A 100 13.98 5.60 -11.14
C THR A 100 15.17 6.04 -10.27
N GLN A 101 16.24 5.26 -10.25
CA GLN A 101 17.50 5.53 -9.56
C GLN A 101 17.39 5.72 -8.04
N HIS A 102 16.40 5.10 -7.43
CA HIS A 102 16.34 4.97 -5.97
C HIS A 102 17.37 3.93 -5.51
N THR A 103 18.64 4.32 -5.40
CA THR A 103 19.75 3.41 -5.06
C THR A 103 19.82 3.05 -3.58
N HIS A 104 19.18 3.84 -2.72
CA HIS A 104 19.23 3.65 -1.27
C HIS A 104 17.93 3.09 -0.72
N ILE A 105 17.58 1.84 -1.10
CA ILE A 105 16.37 1.12 -0.65
C ILE A 105 16.69 0.02 0.37
N ASN A 106 17.90 0.00 0.93
CA ASN A 106 18.35 -1.01 1.90
C ASN A 106 17.53 -1.02 3.20
N HIS A 107 16.86 0.09 3.53
CA HIS A 107 15.96 0.18 4.67
C HIS A 107 14.62 -0.56 4.46
N ILE A 108 14.31 -0.98 3.23
CA ILE A 108 13.19 -1.89 2.95
C ILE A 108 13.68 -3.32 3.25
N THR A 109 13.55 -3.73 4.50
CA THR A 109 14.13 -4.99 5.01
C THR A 109 13.14 -6.15 5.05
N SER A 110 11.87 -5.88 4.87
CA SER A 110 10.80 -6.89 4.97
C SER A 110 9.66 -6.64 4.00
N LEU A 111 8.96 -7.70 3.66
CA LEU A 111 7.72 -7.67 2.90
C LEU A 111 6.64 -8.34 3.76
N ALA A 112 5.57 -7.63 4.07
CA ALA A 112 4.49 -8.17 4.88
C ALA A 112 3.18 -8.27 4.10
N ARG A 113 2.37 -9.26 4.44
CA ARG A 113 1.01 -9.38 3.91
C ARG A 113 0.09 -8.37 4.60
N ILE A 114 -0.80 -7.74 3.82
CA ILE A 114 -1.91 -6.97 4.37
C ILE A 114 -2.92 -7.96 4.97
N GLU A 115 -2.98 -8.03 6.29
CA GLU A 115 -3.91 -8.90 7.02
C GLU A 115 -5.19 -8.13 7.29
N GLU A 116 -6.23 -8.36 6.47
CA GLU A 116 -7.54 -7.73 6.65
C GLU A 116 -8.17 -8.01 8.01
N ASP A 117 -7.90 -9.18 8.56
CA ASP A 117 -8.52 -9.63 9.81
C ASP A 117 -8.03 -8.87 11.05
N LYS A 118 -6.93 -8.15 10.96
CA LYS A 118 -6.40 -7.31 12.05
C LYS A 118 -7.10 -5.97 12.21
N TYR A 119 -7.82 -5.52 11.19
CA TYR A 119 -8.38 -4.18 11.13
C TYR A 119 -9.90 -4.18 11.11
N VAL A 120 -10.50 -3.13 11.65
CA VAL A 120 -11.92 -2.84 11.43
C VAL A 120 -12.10 -2.46 9.96
N ARG A 121 -12.99 -3.15 9.27
CA ARG A 121 -13.27 -2.89 7.87
C ARG A 121 -14.12 -1.64 7.74
N MET A 122 -13.58 -0.63 7.10
CA MET A 122 -14.30 0.58 6.72
C MET A 122 -14.24 0.75 5.20
N ASP A 123 -15.37 1.01 4.58
CA ASP A 123 -15.43 1.36 3.18
C ASP A 123 -15.24 2.88 2.97
N ARG A 124 -15.11 3.30 1.72
CA ARG A 124 -14.92 4.70 1.36
C ARG A 124 -16.09 5.60 1.84
N PHE A 125 -17.31 5.06 1.84
CA PHE A 125 -18.49 5.82 2.28
C PHE A 125 -18.44 6.03 3.78
N THR A 126 -18.09 5.02 4.55
CA THR A 126 -17.90 5.11 6.00
C THR A 126 -16.84 6.13 6.37
N ILE A 127 -15.65 6.06 5.74
CA ILE A 127 -14.55 7.01 5.98
C ILE A 127 -15.00 8.45 5.69
N ARG A 128 -15.73 8.66 4.59
CA ARG A 128 -16.25 9.96 4.20
C ARG A 128 -17.36 10.43 5.14
N SER A 129 -18.32 9.57 5.47
CA SER A 129 -19.47 9.94 6.33
C SER A 129 -19.06 10.27 7.77
N LEU A 130 -17.96 9.65 8.24
CA LEU A 130 -17.37 9.96 9.54
C LEU A 130 -16.38 11.13 9.48
N GLU A 131 -16.19 11.74 8.32
CA GLU A 131 -15.25 12.85 8.10
C GLU A 131 -13.85 12.56 8.67
N LEU A 132 -13.35 11.32 8.54
CA LEU A 132 -12.10 10.93 9.16
C LEU A 132 -10.90 11.66 8.56
N ILE A 133 -10.89 11.87 7.23
CA ILE A 133 -9.72 12.33 6.46
C ILE A 133 -9.97 13.67 5.77
N ALA A 134 -11.21 13.94 5.41
CA ALA A 134 -11.60 15.16 4.73
C ALA A 134 -13.00 15.57 5.18
N PRO A 135 -13.27 16.86 5.39
CA PRO A 135 -14.60 17.35 5.74
C PRO A 135 -15.54 17.23 4.54
N MET A 136 -16.85 17.13 4.81
CA MET A 136 -17.89 17.17 3.77
C MET A 136 -18.20 18.58 3.30
N ASN A 137 -18.02 19.57 4.17
CA ASN A 137 -18.22 20.98 3.90
C ASN A 137 -16.88 21.70 3.74
N GLU A 138 -16.81 22.70 2.86
CA GLU A 138 -15.57 23.45 2.57
C GLU A 138 -15.01 24.17 3.82
N ASP A 139 -15.86 24.62 4.72
CA ASP A 139 -15.46 25.29 5.97
C ASP A 139 -15.33 24.32 7.15
N GLY A 140 -15.47 23.02 6.91
CA GLY A 140 -15.39 21.98 7.94
C GLY A 140 -13.95 21.56 8.26
N ALA A 141 -13.79 20.82 9.36
CA ALA A 141 -12.55 20.16 9.71
C ALA A 141 -12.78 18.65 9.84
N SER A 142 -11.89 17.85 9.28
CA SER A 142 -11.93 16.40 9.46
C SER A 142 -11.40 16.01 10.84
N LEU A 143 -11.66 14.78 11.27
CA LEU A 143 -11.05 14.26 12.50
C LEU A 143 -9.53 14.32 12.41
N LEU A 144 -8.94 13.99 11.26
CA LEU A 144 -7.49 14.08 11.05
C LEU A 144 -6.99 15.50 11.26
N ASP A 145 -7.65 16.52 10.71
CA ASP A 145 -7.23 17.92 10.86
C ASP A 145 -7.19 18.37 12.32
N VAL A 146 -8.08 17.80 13.15
CA VAL A 146 -8.16 18.14 14.58
C VAL A 146 -7.09 17.44 15.42
N ILE A 147 -6.78 16.17 15.11
CA ILE A 147 -5.88 15.36 15.96
C ILE A 147 -4.45 15.29 15.44
N ASP A 148 -4.17 15.73 14.20
CA ASP A 148 -2.81 15.67 13.63
C ASP A 148 -1.92 16.77 14.25
N ASN A 149 -1.20 16.38 15.28
CA ASN A 149 -0.12 17.18 15.88
C ASN A 149 1.26 16.61 15.54
N THR A 150 1.37 15.82 14.48
CA THR A 150 2.63 15.19 14.11
C THR A 150 3.64 16.23 13.59
N VAL A 151 4.89 16.07 13.99
CA VAL A 151 5.99 16.99 13.63
C VAL A 151 6.61 16.62 12.28
N THR A 152 6.48 15.36 11.85
CA THR A 152 7.12 14.86 10.64
C THR A 152 6.12 14.39 9.60
N PRO A 153 6.41 14.54 8.30
CA PRO A 153 5.57 13.97 7.24
C PRO A 153 5.37 12.45 7.37
N MET A 154 6.33 11.75 7.97
CA MET A 154 6.26 10.32 8.24
C MET A 154 5.22 10.01 9.31
N GLY A 155 5.22 10.77 10.40
CA GLY A 155 4.22 10.67 11.47
C GLY A 155 2.80 10.95 10.96
N GLY A 156 2.61 12.01 10.17
CA GLY A 156 1.31 12.34 9.58
C GLY A 156 0.78 11.23 8.67
N ARG A 157 1.64 10.60 7.84
CA ARG A 157 1.23 9.45 7.02
C ARG A 157 0.86 8.24 7.88
N MET A 158 1.60 7.98 8.96
CA MET A 158 1.30 6.88 9.87
C MET A 158 -0.02 7.11 10.62
N LEU A 159 -0.26 8.31 11.15
CA LEU A 159 -1.50 8.68 11.82
C LEU A 159 -2.69 8.52 10.87
N ARG A 160 -2.62 9.08 9.66
CA ARG A 160 -3.65 8.94 8.64
C ARG A 160 -3.97 7.46 8.36
N ARG A 161 -2.94 6.63 8.24
CA ARG A 161 -3.11 5.20 8.03
C ARG A 161 -3.79 4.52 9.20
N TRP A 162 -3.43 4.83 10.42
CA TRP A 162 -4.06 4.26 11.61
C TRP A 162 -5.55 4.60 11.71
N MET A 163 -5.93 5.77 11.22
CA MET A 163 -7.34 6.18 11.18
C MET A 163 -8.16 5.39 10.16
N VAL A 164 -7.61 5.07 9.00
CA VAL A 164 -8.34 4.32 7.96
C VAL A 164 -8.24 2.80 8.12
N PHE A 165 -7.25 2.32 8.88
CA PHE A 165 -7.04 0.93 9.25
C PHE A 165 -6.94 0.77 10.78
N PRO A 166 -8.01 1.06 11.53
CA PRO A 166 -7.97 0.92 12.98
C PRO A 166 -7.94 -0.56 13.36
N LEU A 167 -7.11 -0.87 14.35
CA LEU A 167 -7.02 -2.21 14.92
C LEU A 167 -8.33 -2.58 15.61
N LYS A 168 -8.73 -3.87 15.52
CA LYS A 168 -9.94 -4.36 16.17
C LYS A 168 -9.70 -5.08 17.49
N ASP A 169 -8.51 -5.64 17.69
CA ASP A 169 -8.20 -6.46 18.84
C ASP A 169 -7.49 -5.66 19.94
N ALA A 170 -7.89 -5.86 21.19
CA ALA A 170 -7.38 -5.09 22.34
C ALA A 170 -5.87 -5.23 22.55
N LYS A 171 -5.30 -6.43 22.30
CA LYS A 171 -3.87 -6.66 22.52
C LYS A 171 -2.98 -5.76 21.64
N PRO A 172 -3.10 -5.77 20.29
CA PRO A 172 -2.30 -4.87 19.45
C PRO A 172 -2.66 -3.39 19.62
N ILE A 173 -3.88 -3.06 20.11
CA ILE A 173 -4.22 -1.68 20.46
C ILE A 173 -3.37 -1.23 21.66
N ASN A 174 -3.32 -2.04 22.72
CA ASN A 174 -2.53 -1.73 23.90
C ASN A 174 -1.03 -1.66 23.60
N GLU A 175 -0.51 -2.55 22.74
CA GLU A 175 0.88 -2.50 22.28
C GLU A 175 1.26 -1.21 21.52
N ARG A 176 0.26 -0.45 21.04
CA ARG A 176 0.49 0.87 20.43
C ARG A 176 0.43 2.02 21.44
N LEU A 177 -0.20 1.79 22.58
CA LEU A 177 -0.39 2.81 23.63
C LEU A 177 0.79 2.84 24.61
N ASP A 178 1.55 1.73 24.70
CA ASP A 178 2.76 1.60 25.53
C ASP A 178 3.98 2.22 24.82
#